data_4e6dbd30bde6ade2e6fc65a3cb115614
#
_entry.id   4e6dbd30bde6ade2e6fc65a3cb115614
#
_cell.length_a   1.000
_cell.length_b   1.000
_cell.length_c   1.000
_cell.angle_alpha   90.00
_cell.angle_beta   90.00
_cell.angle_gamma   90.00
#
_symmetry.space_group_name_H-M   'P 1'
#
loop_
_entity.id
_entity.type
_entity.pdbx_description
1 polymer ?
#
loop_
_entity_poly.entity_id
_entity_poly.type
_entity_poly.pdbx_seq_one_letter_code
_entity_poly.pdbx_strand_id
1 'polypeptide(L)'
;MATKYVFVTGGVASALGKGITAASLGRLLKNRGLKVSIQKFDPYLNVDPGTMSPYQHGEVFVTDDGAETDLDLGHYERFIDESLSKNNNVTTGKIYGDVIAKERRGEYLGGTVQVIPHITNEIKDRVYAVSKERDVDVVITEIGGTVGDIESLPFLESIRQVQYEVGRDNVCFIHVTLVPYLGKAGELKTKPTQHSVKELRSIGIQPDIIVCRSEKPLNEGLRSKIGLFCNLEAKNVIQNLDAETLYEVPLMLHREGLDRLVVEKLQLGCIDINNNEWIDMVNRMKNLKKEVTIALVGKYVELHDAYISVVEALNHGGLANEANVKIEWINAVDVTAENAKKVFKKVDGILVPGGFGDRGVEGKIEAIKYARENDVPFLGICLGMQTAVIEFARNVLGYEGANSSEIDPETKYPVIDLMNDQKYIQDLGGTMRLGAYPCILDRESKSFEVYGEENISERHRHRYEFNNKFRQQISEAGMKIVGTSPDGRLVEIVEIPNHKWFVAAQFHPELKSRPNRPHPLFIGLIKAALEK
;
A
#
# COMPACT_ATOMS: atom_id res chain seq x y z
N MET A 1 26.19 -8.02 13.08
CA MET A 1 26.81 -7.99 11.73
C MET A 1 26.68 -6.55 11.21
N ALA A 2 27.58 -6.03 10.38
CA ALA A 2 27.34 -4.71 9.77
C ALA A 2 26.16 -4.84 8.79
N THR A 3 25.27 -3.85 8.75
CA THR A 3 24.12 -3.83 7.85
C THR A 3 24.58 -3.88 6.39
N LYS A 4 23.93 -4.69 5.57
CA LYS A 4 24.16 -4.82 4.12
C LYS A 4 23.07 -4.08 3.34
N TYR A 5 23.40 -3.60 2.15
CA TYR A 5 22.53 -2.78 1.32
C TYR A 5 22.26 -3.44 -0.04
N VAL A 6 21.01 -3.54 -0.41
CA VAL A 6 20.58 -3.98 -1.75
C VAL A 6 19.87 -2.82 -2.42
N PHE A 7 20.33 -2.41 -3.59
CA PHE A 7 19.69 -1.37 -4.39
C PHE A 7 19.00 -1.99 -5.60
N VAL A 8 17.69 -1.76 -5.70
CA VAL A 8 16.87 -2.23 -6.82
C VAL A 8 16.59 -1.03 -7.73
N THR A 9 17.19 -1.07 -8.93
CA THR A 9 16.98 -0.06 -9.98
C THR A 9 16.17 -0.65 -11.13
N GLY A 10 15.60 0.20 -11.99
CA GLY A 10 14.85 -0.28 -13.15
C GLY A 10 15.15 0.52 -14.40
N GLY A 11 14.95 -0.12 -15.54
CA GLY A 11 15.15 0.51 -16.82
C GLY A 11 14.21 -0.02 -17.90
N VAL A 12 14.21 0.61 -19.06
CA VAL A 12 13.37 0.34 -20.23
C VAL A 12 11.97 0.97 -20.12
N ALA A 13 11.21 0.68 -19.07
CA ALA A 13 9.86 1.22 -18.85
C ALA A 13 9.52 1.30 -17.36
N SER A 14 8.50 2.09 -17.01
CA SER A 14 7.88 2.08 -15.70
C SER A 14 7.05 0.80 -15.49
N ALA A 15 6.58 0.58 -14.25
CA ALA A 15 5.70 -0.54 -13.90
C ALA A 15 6.24 -1.95 -14.22
N LEU A 16 7.57 -2.14 -14.26
CA LEU A 16 8.21 -3.45 -14.48
C LEU A 16 8.18 -4.37 -13.25
N GLY A 17 7.64 -3.92 -12.13
CA GLY A 17 7.59 -4.70 -10.90
C GLY A 17 8.88 -4.64 -10.06
N LYS A 18 9.57 -3.48 -10.04
CA LYS A 18 10.68 -3.22 -9.11
C LYS A 18 10.26 -3.46 -7.66
N GLY A 19 9.11 -2.85 -7.25
CA GLY A 19 8.55 -2.98 -5.90
C GLY A 19 8.27 -4.43 -5.53
N ILE A 20 7.62 -5.18 -6.41
CA ILE A 20 7.35 -6.60 -6.19
C ILE A 20 8.64 -7.43 -6.14
N THR A 21 9.66 -7.07 -6.94
CA THR A 21 10.97 -7.74 -6.88
C THR A 21 11.65 -7.48 -5.54
N ALA A 22 11.65 -6.22 -5.07
CA ALA A 22 12.20 -5.83 -3.77
C ALA A 22 11.46 -6.51 -2.61
N ALA A 23 10.12 -6.48 -2.63
CA ALA A 23 9.26 -7.13 -1.66
C ALA A 23 9.49 -8.65 -1.61
N SER A 24 9.57 -9.29 -2.78
CA SER A 24 9.83 -10.74 -2.91
C SER A 24 11.18 -11.13 -2.34
N LEU A 25 12.24 -10.36 -2.67
CA LEU A 25 13.57 -10.58 -2.09
C LEU A 25 13.53 -10.41 -0.57
N GLY A 26 12.85 -9.35 -0.08
CA GLY A 26 12.67 -9.13 1.35
C GLY A 26 12.03 -10.32 2.04
N ARG A 27 10.97 -10.89 1.47
CA ARG A 27 10.32 -12.12 1.98
C ARG A 27 11.28 -13.30 2.02
N LEU A 28 12.02 -13.53 0.94
CA LEU A 28 12.96 -14.66 0.85
C LEU A 28 14.10 -14.55 1.87
N LEU A 29 14.64 -13.34 2.08
CA LEU A 29 15.68 -13.10 3.09
C LEU A 29 15.15 -13.28 4.52
N LYS A 30 13.90 -12.85 4.79
CA LYS A 30 13.23 -13.14 6.07
C LYS A 30 13.03 -14.63 6.29
N ASN A 31 12.68 -15.39 5.26
CA ASN A 31 12.55 -16.84 5.34
C ASN A 31 13.89 -17.57 5.59
N ARG A 32 15.02 -16.85 5.45
CA ARG A 32 16.36 -17.25 5.87
C ARG A 32 16.74 -16.77 7.27
N GLY A 33 15.80 -16.23 8.03
CA GLY A 33 16.02 -15.75 9.39
C GLY A 33 16.70 -14.38 9.50
N LEU A 34 16.85 -13.63 8.40
CA LEU A 34 17.45 -12.30 8.39
C LEU A 34 16.42 -11.22 8.75
N LYS A 35 16.89 -10.17 9.45
CA LYS A 35 16.12 -8.96 9.71
C LYS A 35 16.23 -8.04 8.52
N VAL A 36 15.11 -7.76 7.86
CA VAL A 36 15.06 -7.01 6.58
C VAL A 36 14.15 -5.80 6.71
N SER A 37 14.56 -4.68 6.16
CA SER A 37 13.69 -3.54 5.92
C SER A 37 13.77 -3.10 4.47
N ILE A 38 12.70 -2.49 3.96
CA ILE A 38 12.63 -2.06 2.56
C ILE A 38 12.31 -0.56 2.52
N GLN A 39 13.03 0.18 1.66
CA GLN A 39 12.84 1.60 1.42
C GLN A 39 12.42 1.86 -0.02
N LYS A 40 11.59 2.90 -0.21
CA LYS A 40 11.22 3.46 -1.51
C LYS A 40 11.79 4.86 -1.64
N PHE A 41 12.54 5.11 -2.72
CA PHE A 41 13.04 6.44 -3.08
C PHE A 41 12.40 6.89 -4.37
N ASP A 42 11.57 7.92 -4.29
CA ASP A 42 10.77 8.43 -5.41
C ASP A 42 11.34 9.72 -5.98
N PRO A 43 11.57 9.78 -7.30
CA PRO A 43 12.25 10.91 -7.92
C PRO A 43 11.35 12.13 -8.17
N TYR A 44 10.05 12.09 -7.85
CA TYR A 44 9.17 13.24 -8.03
C TYR A 44 9.39 14.35 -6.99
N LEU A 45 9.01 15.60 -7.36
CA LEU A 45 9.22 16.80 -6.53
C LEU A 45 8.16 17.02 -5.45
N ASN A 46 7.10 16.22 -5.41
CA ASN A 46 6.14 16.31 -4.30
C ASN A 46 6.82 15.92 -2.97
N VAL A 47 6.48 16.62 -1.90
CA VAL A 47 7.02 16.31 -0.56
C VAL A 47 6.55 14.93 -0.11
N ASP A 48 5.29 14.62 -0.37
CA ASP A 48 4.64 13.32 -0.16
C ASP A 48 3.50 13.14 -1.19
N PRO A 49 2.91 11.94 -1.32
CA PRO A 49 1.81 11.70 -2.24
C PRO A 49 0.44 12.16 -1.73
N GLY A 50 0.33 12.70 -0.51
CA GLY A 50 -0.94 13.01 0.15
C GLY A 50 -1.87 13.94 -0.63
N THR A 51 -1.31 14.85 -1.44
CA THR A 51 -2.06 15.79 -2.29
C THR A 51 -2.14 15.34 -3.75
N MET A 52 -1.56 14.21 -4.11
CA MET A 52 -1.55 13.71 -5.49
C MET A 52 -2.89 13.08 -5.86
N SER A 53 -3.26 13.20 -7.14
CA SER A 53 -4.47 12.57 -7.65
C SER A 53 -4.32 11.03 -7.66
N PRO A 54 -5.27 10.29 -7.08
CA PRO A 54 -5.26 8.82 -7.17
C PRO A 54 -5.25 8.27 -8.60
N TYR A 55 -5.77 9.02 -9.58
CA TYR A 55 -5.70 8.66 -10.98
C TYR A 55 -4.28 8.69 -11.58
N GLN A 56 -3.37 9.45 -10.98
CA GLN A 56 -1.98 9.56 -11.46
C GLN A 56 -1.01 8.71 -10.65
N HIS A 57 -1.28 8.53 -9.36
CA HIS A 57 -0.33 7.96 -8.42
C HIS A 57 -0.83 6.66 -7.76
N GLY A 58 -2.12 6.32 -7.90
CA GLY A 58 -2.73 5.22 -7.17
C GLY A 58 -3.06 5.59 -5.72
N GLU A 59 -3.11 4.58 -4.87
CA GLU A 59 -3.40 4.71 -3.44
C GLU A 59 -2.31 5.46 -2.69
N VAL A 60 -2.71 6.30 -1.73
CA VAL A 60 -1.80 6.83 -0.69
C VAL A 60 -1.80 5.86 0.48
N PHE A 61 -0.67 5.20 0.71
CA PHE A 61 -0.49 4.30 1.85
C PHE A 61 -0.03 5.08 3.07
N VAL A 62 -0.58 4.78 4.26
CA VAL A 62 -0.23 5.47 5.50
C VAL A 62 0.42 4.50 6.47
N THR A 63 1.58 4.90 7.03
CA THR A 63 2.32 4.14 8.04
C THR A 63 1.79 4.37 9.46
N ASP A 64 2.22 3.56 10.43
CA ASP A 64 1.80 3.71 11.83
C ASP A 64 2.21 5.06 12.42
N ASP A 65 3.34 5.64 12.01
CA ASP A 65 3.84 6.94 12.44
C ASP A 65 3.28 8.13 11.63
N GLY A 66 2.26 7.88 10.79
CA GLY A 66 1.49 8.91 10.10
C GLY A 66 2.13 9.46 8.82
N ALA A 67 3.11 8.77 8.24
CA ALA A 67 3.63 9.18 6.94
C ALA A 67 2.66 8.77 5.82
N GLU A 68 2.32 9.72 4.94
CA GLU A 68 1.69 9.45 3.65
C GLU A 68 2.77 9.04 2.65
N THR A 69 2.59 7.88 2.04
CA THR A 69 3.64 7.21 1.27
C THR A 69 3.11 6.61 -0.04
N ASP A 70 4.04 6.22 -0.91
CA ASP A 70 3.74 5.48 -2.12
C ASP A 70 3.08 4.12 -1.82
N LEU A 71 2.23 3.64 -2.73
CA LEU A 71 1.52 2.36 -2.63
C LEU A 71 2.44 1.14 -2.50
N ASP A 72 3.67 1.24 -2.98
CA ASP A 72 4.66 0.16 -2.89
C ASP A 72 4.99 -0.21 -1.43
N LEU A 73 4.87 0.74 -0.47
CA LEU A 73 5.05 0.44 0.94
C LEU A 73 4.01 -0.58 1.44
N GLY A 74 2.80 -0.53 0.92
CA GLY A 74 1.79 -1.55 1.18
C GLY A 74 2.23 -2.93 0.72
N HIS A 75 2.81 -3.05 -0.47
CA HIS A 75 3.39 -4.31 -0.94
C HIS A 75 4.53 -4.77 -0.04
N TYR A 76 5.44 -3.86 0.35
CA TYR A 76 6.55 -4.24 1.23
C TYR A 76 6.04 -4.79 2.55
N GLU A 77 5.14 -4.08 3.24
CA GLU A 77 4.57 -4.53 4.51
C GLU A 77 3.83 -5.87 4.39
N ARG A 78 3.06 -6.08 3.30
CA ARG A 78 2.35 -7.34 3.05
C ARG A 78 3.30 -8.52 2.85
N PHE A 79 4.45 -8.31 2.19
CA PHE A 79 5.42 -9.36 1.91
C PHE A 79 6.32 -9.66 3.11
N ILE A 80 6.88 -8.63 3.77
CA ILE A 80 7.80 -8.86 4.89
C ILE A 80 7.10 -9.03 6.24
N ASP A 81 5.78 -8.77 6.31
CA ASP A 81 4.96 -8.81 7.52
C ASP A 81 5.55 -7.97 8.67
N GLU A 82 5.92 -6.74 8.34
CA GLU A 82 6.38 -5.74 9.31
C GLU A 82 5.81 -4.37 8.98
N SER A 83 5.54 -3.56 9.99
CA SER A 83 5.18 -2.16 9.80
C SER A 83 6.42 -1.33 9.49
N LEU A 84 6.33 -0.53 8.44
CA LEU A 84 7.35 0.42 8.02
C LEU A 84 7.08 1.80 8.64
N SER A 85 8.05 2.71 8.53
CA SER A 85 8.01 4.06 9.09
C SER A 85 8.23 5.13 8.02
N LYS A 86 8.13 6.40 8.41
CA LYS A 86 8.44 7.56 7.55
C LYS A 86 9.84 7.52 6.92
N ASN A 87 10.80 6.78 7.52
CA ASN A 87 12.14 6.62 6.98
C ASN A 87 12.22 5.59 5.84
N ASN A 88 11.12 4.89 5.58
CA ASN A 88 11.05 3.93 4.50
C ASN A 88 10.52 4.52 3.18
N ASN A 89 10.04 5.78 3.17
CA ASN A 89 9.68 6.49 1.93
C ASN A 89 10.32 7.87 1.86
N VAL A 90 11.08 8.10 0.82
CA VAL A 90 11.85 9.33 0.58
C VAL A 90 11.54 9.87 -0.81
N THR A 91 11.20 11.16 -0.91
CA THR A 91 10.94 11.84 -2.17
C THR A 91 12.02 12.87 -2.47
N THR A 92 12.21 13.21 -3.74
CA THR A 92 13.07 14.33 -4.13
C THR A 92 12.65 15.63 -3.44
N GLY A 93 11.32 15.89 -3.36
CA GLY A 93 10.81 17.09 -2.70
C GLY A 93 11.21 17.21 -1.24
N LYS A 94 11.17 16.10 -0.50
CA LYS A 94 11.61 16.02 0.89
C LYS A 94 13.11 16.33 1.03
N ILE A 95 13.95 15.68 0.19
CA ILE A 95 15.41 15.86 0.19
C ILE A 95 15.79 17.31 -0.10
N TYR A 96 15.25 17.87 -1.19
CA TYR A 96 15.57 19.27 -1.57
C TYR A 96 15.01 20.27 -0.55
N GLY A 97 13.81 20.03 -0.03
CA GLY A 97 13.22 20.86 1.01
C GLY A 97 14.08 20.91 2.27
N ASP A 98 14.58 19.78 2.74
CA ASP A 98 15.45 19.69 3.91
C ASP A 98 16.79 20.41 3.67
N VAL A 99 17.44 20.23 2.51
CA VAL A 99 18.70 20.91 2.17
C VAL A 99 18.50 22.41 2.05
N ILE A 100 17.42 22.88 1.41
CA ILE A 100 17.11 24.31 1.31
C ILE A 100 16.81 24.90 2.70
N ALA A 101 16.05 24.18 3.54
CA ALA A 101 15.80 24.61 4.91
C ALA A 101 17.09 24.74 5.75
N LYS A 102 18.03 23.78 5.63
CA LYS A 102 19.35 23.83 6.25
C LYS A 102 20.17 25.03 5.76
N GLU A 103 20.15 25.31 4.45
CA GLU A 103 20.81 26.48 3.86
C GLU A 103 20.25 27.77 4.45
N ARG A 104 18.92 27.93 4.50
CA ARG A 104 18.26 29.12 5.06
C ARG A 104 18.56 29.34 6.55
N ARG A 105 18.82 28.29 7.32
CA ARG A 105 19.27 28.38 8.71
C ARG A 105 20.77 28.61 8.87
N GLY A 106 21.54 28.68 7.77
CA GLY A 106 22.98 28.93 7.77
C GLY A 106 23.84 27.73 8.16
N GLU A 107 23.31 26.52 8.13
CA GLU A 107 24.04 25.30 8.55
C GLU A 107 25.25 24.98 7.66
N TYR A 108 25.28 25.51 6.43
CA TYR A 108 26.43 25.37 5.51
C TYR A 108 27.47 26.48 5.61
N LEU A 109 27.39 27.36 6.62
CA LEU A 109 28.41 28.37 6.96
C LEU A 109 28.81 29.27 5.78
N GLY A 110 27.87 29.59 4.88
CA GLY A 110 28.11 30.44 3.70
C GLY A 110 28.75 29.71 2.50
N GLY A 111 28.90 28.40 2.56
CA GLY A 111 29.37 27.58 1.45
C GLY A 111 28.35 27.54 0.30
N THR A 112 28.82 27.35 -0.92
CA THR A 112 27.95 27.10 -2.09
C THR A 112 27.33 25.72 -1.98
N VAL A 113 25.98 25.66 -1.88
CA VAL A 113 25.23 24.41 -1.81
C VAL A 113 24.99 23.87 -3.23
N GLN A 114 25.36 22.62 -3.45
CA GLN A 114 25.33 21.96 -4.77
C GLN A 114 24.66 20.57 -4.64
N VAL A 115 24.29 19.97 -5.78
CA VAL A 115 23.75 18.58 -5.78
C VAL A 115 24.78 17.61 -5.17
N ILE A 116 26.03 17.69 -5.62
CA ILE A 116 27.16 16.99 -4.97
C ILE A 116 27.98 18.05 -4.24
N PRO A 117 28.23 17.92 -2.91
CA PRO A 117 27.87 16.76 -2.08
C PRO A 117 26.56 16.90 -1.28
N HIS A 118 25.85 18.03 -1.29
CA HIS A 118 24.84 18.33 -0.27
C HIS A 118 23.56 17.50 -0.43
N ILE A 119 23.00 17.44 -1.66
CA ILE A 119 21.82 16.59 -1.96
C ILE A 119 22.22 15.11 -1.86
N THR A 120 23.37 14.72 -2.40
CA THR A 120 23.80 13.31 -2.33
C THR A 120 24.07 12.86 -0.89
N ASN A 121 24.62 13.72 -0.03
CA ASN A 121 24.79 13.40 1.39
C ASN A 121 23.44 13.23 2.09
N GLU A 122 22.47 14.12 1.86
CA GLU A 122 21.12 13.99 2.44
C GLU A 122 20.45 12.68 1.99
N ILE A 123 20.57 12.30 0.73
CA ILE A 123 20.07 11.01 0.23
C ILE A 123 20.75 9.84 0.93
N LYS A 124 22.09 9.86 1.08
CA LYS A 124 22.83 8.80 1.78
C LYS A 124 22.43 8.69 3.25
N ASP A 125 22.22 9.83 3.93
CA ASP A 125 21.73 9.84 5.31
C ASP A 125 20.37 9.14 5.42
N ARG A 126 19.47 9.30 4.42
CA ARG A 126 18.19 8.59 4.35
C ARG A 126 18.37 7.08 4.08
N VAL A 127 19.35 6.69 3.26
CA VAL A 127 19.69 5.27 3.07
C VAL A 127 20.07 4.63 4.40
N TYR A 128 20.86 5.33 5.21
CA TYR A 128 21.34 4.81 6.49
C TYR A 128 20.34 4.96 7.65
N ALA A 129 19.28 5.78 7.49
CA ALA A 129 18.36 6.10 8.58
C ALA A 129 17.72 4.86 9.21
N VAL A 130 17.24 3.93 8.39
CA VAL A 130 16.57 2.71 8.87
C VAL A 130 17.51 1.82 9.69
N SER A 131 18.76 1.68 9.27
CA SER A 131 19.75 0.88 10.01
C SER A 131 20.25 1.55 11.30
N LYS A 132 20.05 2.86 11.43
CA LYS A 132 20.32 3.60 12.67
C LYS A 132 19.17 3.47 13.69
N GLU A 133 17.93 3.30 13.22
CA GLU A 133 16.74 3.18 14.07
C GLU A 133 16.47 1.75 14.55
N ARG A 134 16.77 0.77 13.71
CA ARG A 134 16.43 -0.63 13.93
C ARG A 134 17.64 -1.51 13.71
N ASP A 135 17.70 -2.60 14.47
CA ASP A 135 18.66 -3.68 14.22
C ASP A 135 18.22 -4.47 12.97
N VAL A 136 18.81 -4.18 11.82
CA VAL A 136 18.55 -4.83 10.53
C VAL A 136 19.81 -5.38 9.92
N ASP A 137 19.73 -6.59 9.37
CA ASP A 137 20.84 -7.24 8.66
C ASP A 137 20.96 -6.71 7.24
N VAL A 138 19.80 -6.49 6.56
CA VAL A 138 19.73 -6.05 5.16
C VAL A 138 18.70 -4.93 4.98
N VAL A 139 19.12 -3.82 4.38
CA VAL A 139 18.23 -2.77 3.88
C VAL A 139 18.13 -2.91 2.35
N ILE A 140 16.92 -3.08 1.84
CA ILE A 140 16.62 -3.09 0.41
C ILE A 140 16.05 -1.73 0.04
N THR A 141 16.71 -0.99 -0.84
CA THR A 141 16.23 0.32 -1.30
C THR A 141 15.83 0.23 -2.77
N GLU A 142 14.55 0.43 -3.05
CA GLU A 142 14.06 0.57 -4.43
C GLU A 142 14.21 2.01 -4.89
N ILE A 143 14.86 2.21 -6.03
CA ILE A 143 14.97 3.51 -6.69
C ILE A 143 13.83 3.63 -7.71
N GLY A 144 12.94 4.59 -7.47
CA GLY A 144 11.84 4.94 -8.36
C GLY A 144 12.34 5.52 -9.69
N GLY A 145 11.43 5.61 -10.66
CA GLY A 145 11.75 6.08 -12.02
C GLY A 145 12.49 5.04 -12.86
N THR A 146 13.02 5.49 -13.97
CA THR A 146 13.73 4.68 -14.96
C THR A 146 15.17 5.17 -15.09
N VAL A 147 16.13 4.26 -15.16
CA VAL A 147 17.52 4.61 -15.39
C VAL A 147 17.65 5.31 -16.76
N GLY A 148 18.18 6.53 -16.73
CA GLY A 148 18.22 7.46 -17.87
C GLY A 148 17.32 8.68 -17.68
N ASP A 149 16.36 8.64 -16.75
CA ASP A 149 15.55 9.81 -16.41
C ASP A 149 16.38 10.80 -15.58
N ILE A 150 16.21 12.10 -15.86
CA ILE A 150 16.97 13.18 -15.21
C ILE A 150 16.70 13.19 -13.70
N GLU A 151 15.47 12.95 -13.32
CA GLU A 151 14.99 13.00 -11.93
C GLU A 151 15.67 11.95 -11.04
N SER A 152 16.06 10.80 -11.62
CA SER A 152 16.66 9.70 -10.86
C SER A 152 18.17 9.86 -10.64
N LEU A 153 18.85 10.76 -11.37
CA LEU A 153 20.30 10.90 -11.34
C LEU A 153 20.87 11.17 -9.94
N PRO A 154 20.33 12.06 -9.09
CA PRO A 154 20.87 12.29 -7.75
C PRO A 154 20.81 11.03 -6.87
N PHE A 155 19.75 10.21 -7.00
CA PHE A 155 19.63 8.95 -6.27
C PHE A 155 20.65 7.92 -6.77
N LEU A 156 20.80 7.77 -8.08
CA LEU A 156 21.76 6.85 -8.68
C LEU A 156 23.19 7.21 -8.29
N GLU A 157 23.55 8.50 -8.35
CA GLU A 157 24.86 8.98 -7.89
C GLU A 157 25.07 8.69 -6.41
N SER A 158 24.03 8.88 -5.57
CA SER A 158 24.12 8.63 -4.14
C SER A 158 24.36 7.16 -3.81
N ILE A 159 23.64 6.23 -4.43
CA ILE A 159 23.85 4.79 -4.20
C ILE A 159 25.20 4.30 -4.73
N ARG A 160 25.73 4.93 -5.80
CA ARG A 160 27.10 4.70 -6.24
C ARG A 160 28.12 5.11 -5.17
N GLN A 161 27.89 6.28 -4.52
CA GLN A 161 28.73 6.75 -3.42
C GLN A 161 28.62 5.85 -2.18
N VAL A 162 27.41 5.35 -1.84
CA VAL A 162 27.21 4.38 -0.75
C VAL A 162 28.12 3.16 -0.95
N GLN A 163 28.17 2.60 -2.18
CA GLN A 163 29.07 1.45 -2.44
C GLN A 163 30.54 1.78 -2.17
N TYR A 164 30.97 3.00 -2.47
CA TYR A 164 32.34 3.45 -2.16
C TYR A 164 32.58 3.56 -0.64
N GLU A 165 31.60 4.09 0.10
CA GLU A 165 31.72 4.34 1.54
C GLU A 165 31.70 3.04 2.36
N VAL A 166 30.76 2.13 2.07
CA VAL A 166 30.58 0.91 2.86
C VAL A 166 31.36 -0.29 2.33
N GLY A 167 31.92 -0.18 1.11
CA GLY A 167 32.67 -1.24 0.44
C GLY A 167 31.78 -2.16 -0.42
N ARG A 168 32.38 -2.69 -1.50
CA ARG A 168 31.69 -3.49 -2.52
C ARG A 168 31.05 -4.77 -1.99
N ASP A 169 31.59 -5.37 -0.94
CA ASP A 169 31.10 -6.61 -0.35
C ASP A 169 29.89 -6.37 0.56
N ASN A 170 29.52 -5.10 0.78
CA ASN A 170 28.38 -4.71 1.59
C ASN A 170 27.22 -4.17 0.74
N VAL A 171 27.36 -4.16 -0.60
CA VAL A 171 26.34 -3.65 -1.53
C VAL A 171 26.08 -4.65 -2.63
N CYS A 172 24.80 -4.84 -2.97
CA CYS A 172 24.32 -5.60 -4.12
C CYS A 172 23.42 -4.72 -4.98
N PHE A 173 23.73 -4.57 -6.28
CA PHE A 173 22.89 -3.87 -7.26
C PHE A 173 22.08 -4.88 -8.08
N ILE A 174 20.76 -4.77 -8.00
CA ILE A 174 19.79 -5.52 -8.79
C ILE A 174 19.17 -4.56 -9.80
N HIS A 175 19.21 -4.93 -11.09
CA HIS A 175 18.62 -4.13 -12.15
C HIS A 175 17.46 -4.86 -12.81
N VAL A 176 16.24 -4.31 -12.68
CA VAL A 176 15.02 -4.88 -13.28
C VAL A 176 14.82 -4.31 -14.67
N THR A 177 14.69 -5.18 -15.66
CA THR A 177 14.58 -4.79 -17.07
C THR A 177 13.46 -5.54 -17.78
N LEU A 178 13.18 -5.16 -19.02
CA LEU A 178 12.20 -5.82 -19.89
C LEU A 178 12.91 -6.54 -21.05
N VAL A 179 12.53 -7.80 -21.25
CA VAL A 179 12.85 -8.59 -22.46
C VAL A 179 11.54 -8.83 -23.22
N PRO A 180 11.14 -7.89 -24.12
CA PRO A 180 9.84 -7.97 -24.78
C PRO A 180 9.80 -9.11 -25.80
N TYR A 181 8.65 -9.77 -25.90
CA TYR A 181 8.34 -10.72 -26.95
C TYR A 181 7.68 -9.98 -28.14
N LEU A 182 8.31 -10.08 -29.31
CA LEU A 182 7.74 -9.53 -30.53
C LEU A 182 6.93 -10.60 -31.27
N GLY A 183 5.60 -10.60 -31.09
CA GLY A 183 4.73 -11.63 -31.62
C GLY A 183 4.84 -11.86 -33.14
N LYS A 184 5.02 -10.79 -33.94
CA LYS A 184 5.23 -10.93 -35.38
C LYS A 184 6.57 -11.58 -35.77
N ALA A 185 7.59 -11.37 -34.95
CA ALA A 185 8.93 -11.95 -35.17
C ALA A 185 9.10 -13.32 -34.48
N GLY A 186 8.18 -13.68 -33.56
CA GLY A 186 8.23 -14.92 -32.80
C GLY A 186 9.42 -15.03 -31.84
N GLU A 187 10.01 -13.93 -31.42
CA GLU A 187 11.24 -13.94 -30.61
C GLU A 187 11.29 -12.89 -29.50
N LEU A 188 12.05 -13.21 -28.45
CA LEU A 188 12.41 -12.29 -27.37
C LEU A 188 13.57 -11.37 -27.78
N LYS A 189 13.48 -10.09 -27.46
CA LYS A 189 14.46 -9.06 -27.80
C LYS A 189 15.25 -8.61 -26.58
N THR A 190 16.57 -8.87 -26.59
CA THR A 190 17.49 -8.52 -25.49
C THR A 190 18.07 -7.11 -25.58
N LYS A 191 17.88 -6.39 -26.68
CA LYS A 191 18.44 -5.04 -26.91
C LYS A 191 17.98 -4.02 -25.86
N PRO A 192 16.69 -3.94 -25.45
CA PRO A 192 16.27 -2.98 -24.44
C PRO A 192 17.03 -3.17 -23.12
N THR A 193 17.18 -4.41 -22.64
CA THR A 193 17.97 -4.76 -21.46
C THR A 193 19.43 -4.30 -21.60
N GLN A 194 20.07 -4.60 -22.74
CA GLN A 194 21.47 -4.21 -22.98
C GLN A 194 21.66 -2.68 -22.94
N HIS A 195 20.73 -1.92 -23.52
CA HIS A 195 20.78 -0.45 -23.51
C HIS A 195 20.57 0.10 -22.10
N SER A 196 19.60 -0.42 -21.35
CA SER A 196 19.34 0.01 -19.98
C SER A 196 20.54 -0.24 -19.05
N VAL A 197 21.17 -1.41 -19.14
CA VAL A 197 22.40 -1.70 -18.38
C VAL A 197 23.57 -0.83 -18.83
N LYS A 198 23.70 -0.54 -20.12
CA LYS A 198 24.72 0.40 -20.62
C LYS A 198 24.55 1.78 -19.98
N GLU A 199 23.31 2.28 -19.89
CA GLU A 199 23.01 3.56 -19.27
C GLU A 199 23.38 3.56 -17.78
N LEU A 200 22.97 2.52 -17.03
CA LEU A 200 23.35 2.37 -15.62
C LEU A 200 24.88 2.34 -15.42
N ARG A 201 25.58 1.65 -16.30
CA ARG A 201 27.07 1.61 -16.27
C ARG A 201 27.71 2.94 -16.58
N SER A 202 27.10 3.79 -17.42
CA SER A 202 27.61 5.14 -17.71
C SER A 202 27.63 6.05 -16.48
N ILE A 203 26.76 5.77 -15.50
CA ILE A 203 26.72 6.44 -14.20
C ILE A 203 27.76 5.85 -13.21
N GLY A 204 28.41 4.74 -13.58
CA GLY A 204 29.42 4.06 -12.75
C GLY A 204 28.88 2.92 -11.89
N ILE A 205 27.65 2.45 -12.14
CA ILE A 205 27.05 1.32 -11.44
C ILE A 205 27.07 0.08 -12.33
N GLN A 206 27.80 -0.95 -11.92
CA GLN A 206 27.73 -2.28 -12.53
C GLN A 206 26.69 -3.10 -11.74
N PRO A 207 25.59 -3.56 -12.37
CA PRO A 207 24.67 -4.46 -11.67
C PRO A 207 25.36 -5.78 -11.35
N ASP A 208 25.02 -6.36 -10.18
CA ASP A 208 25.44 -7.70 -9.77
C ASP A 208 24.45 -8.76 -10.28
N ILE A 209 23.18 -8.39 -10.40
CA ILE A 209 22.09 -9.26 -10.86
C ILE A 209 21.18 -8.47 -11.79
N ILE A 210 20.70 -9.10 -12.85
CA ILE A 210 19.64 -8.57 -13.72
C ILE A 210 18.40 -9.42 -13.58
N VAL A 211 17.25 -8.78 -13.27
CA VAL A 211 15.93 -9.42 -13.27
C VAL A 211 15.18 -9.01 -14.53
N CYS A 212 14.97 -9.98 -15.43
CA CYS A 212 14.33 -9.77 -16.71
C CYS A 212 12.82 -10.08 -16.64
N ARG A 213 11.98 -9.06 -16.70
CA ARG A 213 10.55 -9.22 -16.95
C ARG A 213 10.35 -9.71 -18.37
N SER A 214 9.55 -10.75 -18.57
CA SER A 214 9.36 -11.39 -19.87
C SER A 214 8.06 -12.20 -19.87
N GLU A 215 7.31 -12.15 -20.98
CA GLU A 215 6.10 -12.96 -21.17
C GLU A 215 6.42 -14.45 -21.45
N LYS A 216 7.61 -14.73 -21.92
CA LYS A 216 8.06 -16.07 -22.31
C LYS A 216 9.36 -16.44 -21.59
N PRO A 217 9.59 -17.74 -21.32
CA PRO A 217 10.80 -18.19 -20.65
C PRO A 217 12.07 -17.83 -21.44
N LEU A 218 13.11 -17.42 -20.69
CA LEU A 218 14.44 -17.18 -21.23
C LEU A 218 15.21 -18.50 -21.32
N ASN A 219 15.60 -18.89 -22.52
CA ASN A 219 16.51 -20.01 -22.69
C ASN A 219 17.97 -19.65 -22.33
N GLU A 220 18.81 -20.66 -22.17
CA GLU A 220 20.21 -20.48 -21.77
C GLU A 220 21.00 -19.58 -22.74
N GLY A 221 20.75 -19.68 -24.05
CA GLY A 221 21.39 -18.85 -25.05
C GLY A 221 21.06 -17.35 -24.90
N LEU A 222 19.82 -17.02 -24.51
CA LEU A 222 19.41 -15.64 -24.23
C LEU A 222 20.05 -15.13 -22.93
N ARG A 223 20.09 -15.97 -21.87
CA ARG A 223 20.76 -15.62 -20.60
C ARG A 223 22.24 -15.34 -20.81
N SER A 224 22.94 -16.23 -21.53
CA SER A 224 24.36 -16.08 -21.88
C SER A 224 24.60 -14.83 -22.72
N LYS A 225 23.73 -14.54 -23.69
CA LYS A 225 23.81 -13.33 -24.51
C LYS A 225 23.63 -12.06 -23.66
N ILE A 226 22.64 -12.00 -22.80
CA ILE A 226 22.43 -10.86 -21.89
C ILE A 226 23.66 -10.72 -20.98
N GLY A 227 24.10 -11.80 -20.36
CA GLY A 227 25.28 -11.83 -19.49
C GLY A 227 26.53 -11.26 -20.18
N LEU A 228 26.84 -11.72 -21.39
CA LEU A 228 27.98 -11.25 -22.17
C LEU A 228 27.95 -9.73 -22.42
N PHE A 229 26.80 -9.18 -22.85
CA PHE A 229 26.66 -7.74 -23.13
C PHE A 229 26.62 -6.88 -21.88
N CYS A 230 26.16 -7.44 -20.76
CA CYS A 230 26.02 -6.74 -19.49
C CYS A 230 27.18 -6.98 -18.51
N ASN A 231 28.21 -7.74 -18.92
CA ASN A 231 29.35 -8.13 -18.10
C ASN A 231 28.96 -8.88 -16.82
N LEU A 232 28.14 -9.94 -17.00
CA LEU A 232 27.65 -10.84 -15.97
C LEU A 232 27.73 -12.30 -16.40
N GLU A 233 27.81 -13.20 -15.43
CA GLU A 233 27.59 -14.62 -15.70
C GLU A 233 26.10 -14.90 -16.03
N ALA A 234 25.82 -15.90 -16.84
CA ALA A 234 24.44 -16.27 -17.21
C ALA A 234 23.57 -16.58 -15.99
N LYS A 235 24.14 -17.15 -14.91
CA LYS A 235 23.43 -17.44 -13.65
C LYS A 235 22.87 -16.19 -12.95
N ASN A 236 23.48 -15.01 -13.20
CA ASN A 236 23.07 -13.73 -12.62
C ASN A 236 21.97 -13.03 -13.46
N VAL A 237 21.51 -13.67 -14.54
CA VAL A 237 20.38 -13.22 -15.36
C VAL A 237 19.14 -14.01 -14.98
N ILE A 238 18.32 -13.43 -14.12
CA ILE A 238 17.12 -14.02 -13.54
C ILE A 238 15.92 -13.66 -14.40
N GLN A 239 15.07 -14.64 -14.73
CA GLN A 239 13.77 -14.33 -15.35
C GLN A 239 12.71 -14.06 -14.28
N ASN A 240 11.77 -13.18 -14.59
CA ASN A 240 10.57 -12.94 -13.82
C ASN A 240 9.37 -12.92 -14.79
N LEU A 241 8.63 -14.03 -14.83
CA LEU A 241 7.45 -14.23 -15.67
C LEU A 241 6.19 -13.67 -15.00
N ASP A 242 5.10 -13.62 -15.75
CA ASP A 242 3.79 -13.30 -15.18
C ASP A 242 3.35 -14.43 -14.23
N ALA A 243 2.77 -14.06 -13.11
CA ALA A 243 2.29 -14.96 -12.08
C ALA A 243 0.76 -14.85 -11.94
N GLU A 244 0.10 -15.93 -11.51
CA GLU A 244 -1.34 -15.91 -11.23
C GLU A 244 -1.70 -15.05 -10.02
N THR A 245 -0.79 -14.98 -9.05
CA THR A 245 -0.89 -14.10 -7.89
C THR A 245 0.47 -13.48 -7.58
N LEU A 246 0.47 -12.24 -7.09
CA LEU A 246 1.71 -11.53 -6.69
C LEU A 246 2.49 -12.32 -5.63
N TYR A 247 1.81 -13.07 -4.77
CA TYR A 247 2.42 -13.86 -3.71
C TYR A 247 3.16 -15.12 -4.21
N GLU A 248 3.01 -15.50 -5.48
CA GLU A 248 3.81 -16.54 -6.11
C GLU A 248 5.21 -16.07 -6.53
N VAL A 249 5.36 -14.76 -6.78
CA VAL A 249 6.61 -14.18 -7.30
C VAL A 249 7.84 -14.51 -6.43
N PRO A 250 7.79 -14.45 -5.08
CA PRO A 250 8.92 -14.88 -4.26
C PRO A 250 9.37 -16.31 -4.56
N LEU A 251 8.43 -17.24 -4.71
CA LEU A 251 8.74 -18.64 -5.00
C LEU A 251 9.33 -18.83 -6.40
N MET A 252 8.89 -18.03 -7.37
CA MET A 252 9.45 -18.03 -8.72
C MET A 252 10.89 -17.52 -8.71
N LEU A 253 11.15 -16.39 -8.06
CA LEU A 253 12.48 -15.80 -7.94
C LEU A 253 13.44 -16.67 -7.12
N HIS A 254 12.93 -17.39 -6.11
CA HIS A 254 13.71 -18.40 -5.37
C HIS A 254 14.16 -19.56 -6.26
N ARG A 255 13.25 -20.10 -7.09
CA ARG A 255 13.61 -21.15 -8.07
C ARG A 255 14.69 -20.71 -9.04
N GLU A 256 14.65 -19.45 -9.44
CA GLU A 256 15.69 -18.80 -10.28
C GLU A 256 17.00 -18.54 -9.51
N GLY A 257 17.00 -18.57 -8.18
CA GLY A 257 18.18 -18.41 -7.33
C GLY A 257 18.49 -16.99 -6.89
N LEU A 258 17.54 -16.04 -7.01
CA LEU A 258 17.78 -14.63 -6.66
C LEU A 258 18.32 -14.45 -5.23
N ASP A 259 17.66 -15.08 -4.26
CA ASP A 259 18.05 -15.00 -2.84
C ASP A 259 19.43 -15.61 -2.58
N ARG A 260 19.77 -16.72 -3.26
CA ARG A 260 21.09 -17.36 -3.14
C ARG A 260 22.20 -16.46 -3.67
N LEU A 261 21.98 -15.82 -4.83
CA LEU A 261 22.94 -14.89 -5.40
C LEU A 261 23.19 -13.68 -4.50
N VAL A 262 22.13 -13.14 -3.87
CA VAL A 262 22.25 -12.02 -2.92
C VAL A 262 22.99 -12.45 -1.65
N VAL A 263 22.66 -13.62 -1.09
CA VAL A 263 23.36 -14.21 0.08
C VAL A 263 24.85 -14.40 -0.21
N GLU A 264 25.19 -14.98 -1.37
CA GLU A 264 26.57 -15.19 -1.82
C GLU A 264 27.30 -13.86 -1.99
N LYS A 265 26.71 -12.91 -2.71
CA LYS A 265 27.31 -11.60 -2.99
C LYS A 265 27.60 -10.82 -1.71
N LEU A 266 26.67 -10.79 -0.77
CA LEU A 266 26.77 -10.03 0.47
C LEU A 266 27.44 -10.82 1.62
N GLN A 267 27.82 -12.07 1.37
CA GLN A 267 28.42 -12.98 2.36
C GLN A 267 27.58 -13.05 3.66
N LEU A 268 26.26 -13.22 3.49
CA LEU A 268 25.33 -13.25 4.61
C LEU A 268 25.40 -14.60 5.35
N GLY A 269 25.68 -14.56 6.64
CA GLY A 269 25.52 -15.71 7.53
C GLY A 269 24.02 -15.91 7.84
N CYS A 270 23.37 -16.84 7.17
CA CYS A 270 21.95 -17.12 7.35
C CYS A 270 21.66 -18.62 7.33
N ILE A 271 20.47 -18.99 7.83
CA ILE A 271 19.99 -20.37 7.81
C ILE A 271 19.52 -20.78 6.41
N ASP A 272 19.33 -22.05 6.19
CA ASP A 272 18.64 -22.56 5.01
C ASP A 272 17.21 -22.01 4.97
N ILE A 273 16.75 -21.69 3.76
CA ILE A 273 15.45 -21.07 3.59
C ILE A 273 14.30 -22.00 3.95
N ASN A 274 13.34 -21.49 4.69
CA ASN A 274 12.08 -22.18 4.96
C ASN A 274 10.90 -21.41 4.31
N ASN A 275 10.44 -21.88 3.17
CA ASN A 275 9.32 -21.31 2.43
C ASN A 275 7.98 -22.05 2.66
N ASN A 276 7.90 -23.02 3.57
CA ASN A 276 6.74 -23.92 3.68
C ASN A 276 5.44 -23.17 3.92
N GLU A 277 5.39 -22.27 4.90
CA GLU A 277 4.18 -21.46 5.17
C GLU A 277 3.75 -20.62 3.97
N TRP A 278 4.71 -20.03 3.25
CA TRP A 278 4.43 -19.24 2.06
C TRP A 278 3.94 -20.10 0.89
N ILE A 279 4.53 -21.28 0.70
CA ILE A 279 4.09 -22.28 -0.30
C ILE A 279 2.66 -22.73 -0.01
N ASP A 280 2.35 -23.06 1.25
CA ASP A 280 1.02 -23.50 1.66
C ASP A 280 -0.02 -22.39 1.45
N MET A 281 0.32 -21.15 1.79
CA MET A 281 -0.53 -19.99 1.55
C MET A 281 -0.82 -19.80 0.06
N VAL A 282 0.19 -19.81 -0.80
CA VAL A 282 0.03 -19.65 -2.26
C VAL A 282 -0.79 -20.80 -2.84
N ASN A 283 -0.55 -22.04 -2.39
CA ASN A 283 -1.33 -23.19 -2.81
C ASN A 283 -2.81 -23.07 -2.40
N ARG A 284 -3.10 -22.58 -1.20
CA ARG A 284 -4.48 -22.31 -0.77
C ARG A 284 -5.12 -21.26 -1.65
N MET A 285 -4.44 -20.13 -1.94
CA MET A 285 -4.95 -19.08 -2.82
C MET A 285 -5.35 -19.58 -4.21
N LYS A 286 -4.56 -20.50 -4.77
CA LYS A 286 -4.83 -21.09 -6.09
C LYS A 286 -5.95 -22.16 -6.12
N ASN A 287 -6.35 -22.67 -4.96
CA ASN A 287 -7.30 -23.78 -4.83
C ASN A 287 -8.58 -23.43 -4.07
N LEU A 288 -8.93 -22.13 -3.98
CA LEU A 288 -10.16 -21.68 -3.33
C LEU A 288 -11.38 -22.21 -4.10
N LYS A 289 -12.36 -22.80 -3.37
CA LYS A 289 -13.51 -23.48 -3.97
C LYS A 289 -14.81 -22.71 -3.90
N LYS A 290 -14.97 -21.89 -2.86
CA LYS A 290 -16.13 -21.03 -2.70
C LYS A 290 -15.91 -19.75 -3.51
N GLU A 291 -16.99 -19.10 -3.91
CA GLU A 291 -16.95 -17.77 -4.56
C GLU A 291 -17.90 -16.83 -3.83
N VAL A 292 -17.48 -15.59 -3.65
CA VAL A 292 -18.30 -14.52 -3.09
C VAL A 292 -18.09 -13.25 -3.91
N THR A 293 -19.17 -12.54 -4.20
CA THR A 293 -19.14 -11.30 -4.99
C THR A 293 -19.34 -10.09 -4.09
N ILE A 294 -18.34 -9.22 -4.00
CA ILE A 294 -18.39 -7.98 -3.24
C ILE A 294 -18.44 -6.79 -4.18
N ALA A 295 -19.48 -5.95 -4.04
CA ALA A 295 -19.55 -4.67 -4.72
C ALA A 295 -18.64 -3.66 -4.03
N LEU A 296 -17.61 -3.17 -4.74
CA LEU A 296 -16.79 -2.05 -4.30
C LEU A 296 -17.36 -0.77 -4.91
N VAL A 297 -18.03 0.04 -4.08
CA VAL A 297 -18.72 1.26 -4.52
C VAL A 297 -17.81 2.47 -4.29
N GLY A 298 -17.03 2.81 -5.29
CA GLY A 298 -16.00 3.85 -5.22
C GLY A 298 -16.15 4.92 -6.30
N LYS A 299 -15.27 5.93 -6.26
CA LYS A 299 -15.24 7.00 -7.28
C LYS A 299 -14.01 6.95 -8.20
N TYR A 300 -13.07 6.05 -7.93
CA TYR A 300 -11.84 5.85 -8.70
C TYR A 300 -11.77 4.44 -9.30
N VAL A 301 -12.93 3.87 -9.62
CA VAL A 301 -13.05 2.46 -10.05
C VAL A 301 -12.44 2.16 -11.42
N GLU A 302 -12.13 3.18 -12.21
CA GLU A 302 -11.43 3.03 -13.49
C GLU A 302 -9.92 2.75 -13.30
N LEU A 303 -9.34 3.12 -12.16
CA LEU A 303 -7.95 2.84 -11.81
C LEU A 303 -7.91 1.96 -10.55
N HIS A 304 -7.71 0.67 -10.74
CA HIS A 304 -7.74 -0.31 -9.64
C HIS A 304 -6.65 -0.05 -8.58
N ASP A 305 -5.51 0.52 -8.96
CA ASP A 305 -4.42 0.89 -8.04
C ASP A 305 -4.84 1.93 -6.99
N ALA A 306 -5.92 2.69 -7.24
CA ALA A 306 -6.47 3.61 -6.24
C ALA A 306 -7.08 2.91 -5.01
N TYR A 307 -7.37 1.61 -5.10
CA TYR A 307 -7.96 0.79 -4.05
C TYR A 307 -7.18 -0.50 -3.79
N ILE A 308 -5.88 -0.53 -4.10
CA ILE A 308 -5.10 -1.77 -4.07
C ILE A 308 -5.09 -2.43 -2.69
N SER A 309 -4.95 -1.66 -1.61
CA SER A 309 -5.01 -2.22 -0.24
C SER A 309 -6.39 -2.78 0.11
N VAL A 310 -7.48 -2.16 -0.38
CA VAL A 310 -8.84 -2.68 -0.19
C VAL A 310 -9.01 -4.01 -0.93
N VAL A 311 -8.55 -4.09 -2.18
CA VAL A 311 -8.57 -5.32 -3.00
C VAL A 311 -7.78 -6.44 -2.33
N GLU A 312 -6.56 -6.13 -1.89
CA GLU A 312 -5.72 -7.10 -1.19
C GLU A 312 -6.37 -7.55 0.13
N ALA A 313 -6.93 -6.62 0.91
CA ALA A 313 -7.60 -6.97 2.16
C ALA A 313 -8.85 -7.84 1.95
N LEU A 314 -9.63 -7.60 0.88
CA LEU A 314 -10.73 -8.47 0.47
C LEU A 314 -10.24 -9.87 0.12
N ASN A 315 -9.15 -9.98 -0.66
CA ASN A 315 -8.54 -11.26 -1.03
C ASN A 315 -7.99 -12.00 0.20
N HIS A 316 -7.39 -11.28 1.15
CA HIS A 316 -6.92 -11.86 2.41
C HIS A 316 -8.09 -12.39 3.26
N GLY A 317 -9.19 -11.62 3.37
CA GLY A 317 -10.42 -12.07 4.02
C GLY A 317 -11.03 -13.29 3.33
N GLY A 318 -10.98 -13.30 2.00
CA GLY A 318 -11.37 -14.46 1.18
C GLY A 318 -10.53 -15.69 1.48
N LEU A 319 -9.21 -15.56 1.52
CA LEU A 319 -8.29 -16.65 1.87
C LEU A 319 -8.58 -17.24 3.25
N ALA A 320 -8.88 -16.38 4.24
CA ALA A 320 -9.23 -16.82 5.60
C ALA A 320 -10.52 -17.64 5.64
N ASN A 321 -11.48 -17.35 4.75
CA ASN A 321 -12.78 -18.03 4.63
C ASN A 321 -12.82 -19.11 3.53
N GLU A 322 -11.67 -19.42 2.91
CA GLU A 322 -11.54 -20.39 1.81
C GLU A 322 -12.42 -20.04 0.60
N ALA A 323 -12.56 -18.74 0.30
CA ALA A 323 -13.39 -18.22 -0.77
C ALA A 323 -12.60 -17.31 -1.70
N ASN A 324 -12.83 -17.46 -3.00
CA ASN A 324 -12.39 -16.52 -4.03
C ASN A 324 -13.31 -15.30 -4.02
N VAL A 325 -12.75 -14.11 -3.88
CA VAL A 325 -13.51 -12.87 -3.87
C VAL A 325 -13.54 -12.28 -5.27
N LYS A 326 -14.74 -12.21 -5.83
CA LYS A 326 -15.00 -11.48 -7.07
C LYS A 326 -15.40 -10.05 -6.73
N ILE A 327 -14.65 -9.08 -7.21
CA ILE A 327 -14.94 -7.67 -6.98
C ILE A 327 -15.77 -7.14 -8.15
N GLU A 328 -16.97 -6.64 -7.85
CA GLU A 328 -17.78 -5.87 -8.77
C GLU A 328 -17.50 -4.38 -8.56
N TRP A 329 -16.83 -3.78 -9.55
CA TRP A 329 -16.45 -2.37 -9.51
C TRP A 329 -17.63 -1.48 -9.88
N ILE A 330 -18.12 -0.68 -8.94
CA ILE A 330 -19.28 0.18 -9.14
C ILE A 330 -18.89 1.63 -8.95
N ASN A 331 -19.05 2.44 -9.99
CA ASN A 331 -18.87 3.87 -9.88
C ASN A 331 -20.03 4.47 -9.07
N ALA A 332 -19.71 5.05 -7.93
CA ALA A 332 -20.70 5.63 -7.03
C ALA A 332 -21.55 6.73 -7.69
N VAL A 333 -21.03 7.44 -8.69
CA VAL A 333 -21.77 8.49 -9.43
C VAL A 333 -22.97 7.91 -10.20
N ASP A 334 -22.89 6.65 -10.62
CA ASP A 334 -23.91 6.00 -11.45
C ASP A 334 -25.00 5.31 -10.61
N VAL A 335 -24.89 5.29 -9.29
CA VAL A 335 -25.88 4.67 -8.39
C VAL A 335 -26.94 5.69 -8.00
N THR A 336 -28.21 5.33 -8.24
CA THR A 336 -29.38 6.14 -7.89
C THR A 336 -30.43 5.31 -7.18
N ALA A 337 -31.41 5.96 -6.52
CA ALA A 337 -32.54 5.28 -5.85
C ALA A 337 -33.31 4.35 -6.80
N GLU A 338 -33.45 4.73 -8.08
CA GLU A 338 -34.20 3.95 -9.07
C GLU A 338 -33.44 2.71 -9.54
N ASN A 339 -32.10 2.75 -9.57
CA ASN A 339 -31.29 1.66 -10.11
C ASN A 339 -30.62 0.77 -9.08
N ALA A 340 -30.50 1.19 -7.81
CA ALA A 340 -29.77 0.47 -6.75
C ALA A 340 -30.17 -1.01 -6.65
N LYS A 341 -31.49 -1.30 -6.66
CA LYS A 341 -31.98 -2.69 -6.64
C LYS A 341 -31.50 -3.53 -7.83
N LYS A 342 -31.33 -2.93 -9.00
CA LYS A 342 -30.82 -3.63 -10.19
C LYS A 342 -29.33 -3.83 -10.11
N VAL A 343 -28.59 -2.80 -9.65
CA VAL A 343 -27.14 -2.79 -9.51
C VAL A 343 -26.69 -3.85 -8.51
N PHE A 344 -27.30 -3.90 -7.32
CA PHE A 344 -26.85 -4.76 -6.21
C PHE A 344 -27.55 -6.13 -6.14
N LYS A 345 -28.42 -6.48 -7.09
CA LYS A 345 -29.19 -7.74 -7.04
C LYS A 345 -28.36 -9.01 -6.95
N LYS A 346 -27.14 -9.00 -7.47
CA LYS A 346 -26.28 -10.19 -7.63
C LYS A 346 -25.06 -10.18 -6.74
N VAL A 347 -24.93 -9.21 -5.84
CA VAL A 347 -23.79 -9.13 -4.95
C VAL A 347 -24.12 -9.78 -3.61
N ASP A 348 -23.11 -10.37 -2.99
CA ASP A 348 -23.23 -11.03 -1.68
C ASP A 348 -22.85 -10.07 -0.54
N GLY A 349 -22.15 -8.97 -0.84
CA GLY A 349 -21.78 -7.92 0.11
C GLY A 349 -21.45 -6.61 -0.58
N ILE A 350 -21.46 -5.52 0.18
CA ILE A 350 -21.15 -4.17 -0.32
C ILE A 350 -20.04 -3.56 0.54
N LEU A 351 -19.01 -3.01 -0.11
CA LEU A 351 -17.95 -2.24 0.54
C LEU A 351 -17.93 -0.83 -0.03
N VAL A 352 -17.98 0.17 0.86
CA VAL A 352 -17.80 1.58 0.51
C VAL A 352 -16.47 2.07 1.06
N PRO A 353 -15.46 2.30 0.20
CA PRO A 353 -14.12 2.69 0.62
C PRO A 353 -14.02 4.16 0.99
N GLY A 354 -12.89 4.55 1.56
CA GLY A 354 -12.49 5.91 1.82
C GLY A 354 -12.44 6.80 0.56
N GLY A 355 -12.26 8.08 0.79
CA GLY A 355 -12.16 9.11 -0.25
C GLY A 355 -12.36 10.50 0.31
N PHE A 356 -12.14 11.55 -0.52
CA PHE A 356 -12.32 12.95 -0.15
C PHE A 356 -13.25 13.65 -1.14
N GLY A 357 -13.95 14.70 -0.65
CA GLY A 357 -14.83 15.54 -1.45
C GLY A 357 -16.18 14.90 -1.79
N ASP A 358 -17.03 15.65 -2.46
CA ASP A 358 -18.48 15.44 -2.66
C ASP A 358 -18.86 14.46 -3.77
N ARG A 359 -17.99 14.25 -4.76
CA ARG A 359 -18.29 13.43 -5.93
C ARG A 359 -18.67 11.99 -5.55
N GLY A 360 -19.88 11.56 -5.93
CA GLY A 360 -20.38 10.20 -5.73
C GLY A 360 -20.92 9.91 -4.31
N VAL A 361 -21.04 10.91 -3.44
CA VAL A 361 -21.53 10.73 -2.05
C VAL A 361 -22.97 10.24 -2.05
N GLU A 362 -23.87 10.82 -2.85
CA GLU A 362 -25.27 10.41 -2.90
C GLU A 362 -25.42 8.95 -3.37
N GLY A 363 -24.66 8.53 -4.37
CA GLY A 363 -24.68 7.13 -4.79
C GLY A 363 -24.12 6.15 -3.76
N LYS A 364 -23.14 6.58 -2.93
CA LYS A 364 -22.69 5.79 -1.78
C LYS A 364 -23.82 5.67 -0.74
N ILE A 365 -24.55 6.76 -0.47
CA ILE A 365 -25.69 6.75 0.44
C ILE A 365 -26.77 5.78 -0.05
N GLU A 366 -27.10 5.78 -1.34
CA GLU A 366 -28.08 4.83 -1.92
C GLU A 366 -27.60 3.37 -1.85
N ALA A 367 -26.31 3.12 -2.07
CA ALA A 367 -25.74 1.78 -1.89
C ALA A 367 -25.82 1.29 -0.43
N ILE A 368 -25.55 2.17 0.53
CA ILE A 368 -25.62 1.88 1.96
C ILE A 368 -27.08 1.65 2.40
N LYS A 369 -28.00 2.48 1.93
CA LYS A 369 -29.42 2.31 2.15
C LYS A 369 -29.90 0.95 1.66
N TYR A 370 -29.50 0.57 0.44
CA TYR A 370 -29.83 -0.74 -0.10
C TYR A 370 -29.29 -1.87 0.79
N ALA A 371 -28.03 -1.77 1.24
CA ALA A 371 -27.42 -2.76 2.13
C ALA A 371 -28.23 -2.90 3.43
N ARG A 372 -28.53 -1.79 4.09
CA ARG A 372 -29.27 -1.74 5.36
C ARG A 372 -30.70 -2.30 5.24
N GLU A 373 -31.42 -1.92 4.19
CA GLU A 373 -32.82 -2.31 4.02
C GLU A 373 -33.02 -3.74 3.53
N ASN A 374 -32.01 -4.33 2.88
CA ASN A 374 -32.07 -5.68 2.31
C ASN A 374 -31.18 -6.71 3.04
N ASP A 375 -30.66 -6.36 4.22
CA ASP A 375 -29.79 -7.21 5.04
C ASP A 375 -28.57 -7.76 4.29
N VAL A 376 -28.01 -6.94 3.37
CA VAL A 376 -26.80 -7.27 2.60
C VAL A 376 -25.56 -6.89 3.41
N PRO A 377 -24.64 -7.81 3.70
CA PRO A 377 -23.40 -7.52 4.42
C PRO A 377 -22.68 -6.28 3.92
N PHE A 378 -22.35 -5.37 4.83
CA PHE A 378 -21.80 -4.04 4.53
C PHE A 378 -20.56 -3.74 5.36
N LEU A 379 -19.52 -3.21 4.70
CA LEU A 379 -18.35 -2.60 5.34
C LEU A 379 -18.14 -1.19 4.81
N GLY A 380 -18.18 -0.20 5.70
CA GLY A 380 -17.84 1.20 5.41
C GLY A 380 -16.45 1.56 5.95
N ILE A 381 -15.60 2.19 5.12
CA ILE A 381 -14.24 2.60 5.50
C ILE A 381 -14.12 4.12 5.38
N CYS A 382 -13.73 4.80 6.46
CA CYS A 382 -13.47 6.24 6.51
C CYS A 382 -14.68 7.05 5.96
N LEU A 383 -14.63 7.61 4.76
CA LEU A 383 -15.79 8.25 4.12
C LEU A 383 -16.99 7.28 4.02
N GLY A 384 -16.75 5.97 3.90
CA GLY A 384 -17.80 4.95 3.93
C GLY A 384 -18.54 4.89 5.26
N MET A 385 -17.86 5.06 6.39
CA MET A 385 -18.51 5.22 7.69
C MET A 385 -19.27 6.55 7.77
N GLN A 386 -18.66 7.64 7.34
CA GLN A 386 -19.29 8.97 7.37
C GLN A 386 -20.60 8.97 6.56
N THR A 387 -20.57 8.39 5.35
CA THR A 387 -21.78 8.27 4.51
C THR A 387 -22.82 7.30 5.09
N ALA A 388 -22.42 6.28 5.86
CA ALA A 388 -23.34 5.40 6.59
C ALA A 388 -24.07 6.15 7.71
N VAL A 389 -23.37 7.01 8.45
CA VAL A 389 -23.97 7.87 9.47
C VAL A 389 -24.95 8.89 8.83
N ILE A 390 -24.57 9.48 7.70
CA ILE A 390 -25.45 10.42 6.96
C ILE A 390 -26.70 9.70 6.45
N GLU A 391 -26.55 8.51 5.84
CA GLU A 391 -27.68 7.67 5.40
C GLU A 391 -28.65 7.41 6.54
N PHE A 392 -28.12 6.95 7.67
CA PHE A 392 -28.93 6.60 8.84
C PHE A 392 -29.66 7.82 9.41
N ALA A 393 -28.99 8.96 9.49
CA ALA A 393 -29.59 10.20 9.95
C ALA A 393 -30.73 10.65 9.02
N ARG A 394 -30.56 10.56 7.69
CA ARG A 394 -31.59 10.95 6.71
C ARG A 394 -32.78 9.99 6.69
N ASN A 395 -32.52 8.69 6.60
CA ASN A 395 -33.56 7.72 6.27
C ASN A 395 -34.17 7.01 7.50
N VAL A 396 -33.50 7.00 8.66
CA VAL A 396 -34.00 6.40 9.90
C VAL A 396 -34.47 7.48 10.88
N LEU A 397 -33.67 8.54 11.10
CA LEU A 397 -34.04 9.63 12.02
C LEU A 397 -34.91 10.72 11.36
N GLY A 398 -35.00 10.74 10.01
CA GLY A 398 -35.76 11.77 9.29
C GLY A 398 -35.11 13.15 9.31
N TYR A 399 -33.79 13.24 9.53
CA TYR A 399 -33.04 14.49 9.49
C TYR A 399 -32.78 14.89 8.04
N GLU A 400 -33.80 15.46 7.41
CA GLU A 400 -33.73 15.88 6.01
C GLU A 400 -32.55 16.83 5.79
N GLY A 401 -31.71 16.52 4.78
CA GLY A 401 -30.50 17.28 4.46
C GLY A 401 -29.32 17.04 5.41
N ALA A 402 -29.36 16.05 6.32
CA ALA A 402 -28.21 15.70 7.14
C ALA A 402 -26.98 15.41 6.25
N ASN A 403 -25.81 15.95 6.63
CA ASN A 403 -24.61 15.85 5.81
C ASN A 403 -23.33 15.97 6.65
N SER A 404 -22.18 15.86 5.98
CA SER A 404 -20.90 16.33 6.49
C SER A 404 -20.73 17.82 6.23
N SER A 405 -20.19 18.59 7.18
CA SER A 405 -19.82 19.97 6.97
C SER A 405 -18.67 20.17 5.95
N GLU A 406 -17.99 19.10 5.55
CA GLU A 406 -17.07 19.10 4.40
C GLU A 406 -17.81 19.26 3.07
N ILE A 407 -18.97 18.60 2.96
CA ILE A 407 -19.75 18.52 1.70
C ILE A 407 -20.76 19.66 1.62
N ASP A 408 -21.46 19.92 2.72
CA ASP A 408 -22.42 21.02 2.86
C ASP A 408 -22.18 21.78 4.17
N PRO A 409 -21.41 22.87 4.13
CA PRO A 409 -21.12 23.69 5.31
C PRO A 409 -22.36 24.33 5.97
N GLU A 410 -23.44 24.48 5.21
CA GLU A 410 -24.69 25.11 5.67
C GLU A 410 -25.75 24.09 6.12
N THR A 411 -25.40 22.80 6.16
CA THR A 411 -26.36 21.76 6.58
C THR A 411 -26.89 22.00 7.97
N LYS A 412 -28.20 21.87 8.13
CA LYS A 412 -28.88 21.98 9.44
C LYS A 412 -28.46 20.86 10.41
N TYR A 413 -28.10 19.71 9.88
CA TYR A 413 -27.72 18.52 10.65
C TYR A 413 -26.33 18.01 10.25
N PRO A 414 -25.26 18.70 10.72
CA PRO A 414 -23.88 18.30 10.45
C PRO A 414 -23.51 17.08 11.31
N VAL A 415 -23.99 15.89 10.91
CA VAL A 415 -23.74 14.62 11.66
C VAL A 415 -22.29 14.19 11.58
N ILE A 416 -21.55 14.71 10.60
CA ILE A 416 -20.09 14.64 10.45
C ILE A 416 -19.58 16.08 10.42
N ASP A 417 -18.60 16.43 11.28
CA ASP A 417 -18.10 17.79 11.44
C ASP A 417 -16.61 17.80 11.83
N LEU A 418 -16.00 18.97 11.74
CA LEU A 418 -14.67 19.21 12.31
C LEU A 418 -14.73 19.22 13.83
N MET A 419 -13.73 18.66 14.47
CA MET A 419 -13.55 18.83 15.91
C MET A 419 -13.19 20.27 16.25
N ASN A 420 -13.61 20.75 17.44
CA ASN A 420 -13.41 22.16 17.84
C ASN A 420 -11.95 22.59 17.87
N ASP A 421 -11.06 21.69 18.20
CA ASP A 421 -9.59 21.89 18.22
C ASP A 421 -8.97 22.00 16.81
N GLN A 422 -9.68 21.56 15.77
CA GLN A 422 -9.22 21.63 14.36
C GLN A 422 -9.74 22.89 13.63
N LYS A 423 -10.73 23.58 14.16
CA LYS A 423 -11.39 24.73 13.48
C LYS A 423 -10.50 25.98 13.30
N TYR A 424 -9.35 26.05 13.96
CA TYR A 424 -8.47 27.23 13.95
C TYR A 424 -7.14 27.04 13.22
N ILE A 425 -6.92 25.91 12.54
CA ILE A 425 -5.68 25.62 11.84
C ILE A 425 -5.84 25.93 10.35
N GLN A 426 -5.00 26.84 9.81
CA GLN A 426 -5.08 27.32 8.42
C GLN A 426 -4.36 26.43 7.40
N ASP A 427 -3.38 25.64 7.83
CA ASP A 427 -2.62 24.77 6.93
C ASP A 427 -3.35 23.43 6.70
N LEU A 428 -3.70 23.14 5.45
CA LEU A 428 -4.39 21.91 5.05
C LEU A 428 -3.54 20.65 5.31
N GLY A 429 -2.22 20.74 5.20
CA GLY A 429 -1.28 19.68 5.54
C GLY A 429 -0.92 19.72 7.02
N GLY A 430 -1.40 18.79 7.85
CA GLY A 430 -1.09 18.72 9.30
C GLY A 430 -2.31 18.81 10.22
N THR A 431 -3.52 18.91 9.66
CA THR A 431 -4.79 18.89 10.42
C THR A 431 -5.52 17.57 10.38
N MET A 432 -5.03 16.61 9.59
CA MET A 432 -5.60 15.26 9.53
C MET A 432 -5.12 14.39 10.70
N ARG A 433 -5.97 13.48 11.15
CA ARG A 433 -5.50 12.34 11.92
C ARG A 433 -4.81 11.38 10.95
N LEU A 434 -3.50 11.22 11.14
CA LEU A 434 -2.64 10.39 10.30
C LEU A 434 -1.91 9.37 11.16
N GLY A 435 -1.90 8.10 10.72
CA GLY A 435 -1.20 7.02 11.39
C GLY A 435 -2.03 6.24 12.40
N ALA A 436 -1.38 5.47 13.23
CA ALA A 436 -2.02 4.55 14.16
C ALA A 436 -2.53 5.25 15.42
N TYR A 437 -3.80 5.02 15.73
CA TYR A 437 -4.44 5.49 16.96
C TYR A 437 -5.14 4.35 17.68
N PRO A 438 -5.17 4.37 19.01
CA PRO A 438 -5.86 3.36 19.81
C PRO A 438 -7.37 3.50 19.72
N CYS A 439 -8.06 2.36 19.70
CA CYS A 439 -9.51 2.26 19.79
C CYS A 439 -9.91 1.19 20.80
N ILE A 440 -10.92 1.46 21.60
CA ILE A 440 -11.50 0.53 22.57
C ILE A 440 -12.82 0.01 22.01
N LEU A 441 -12.96 -1.31 21.93
CA LEU A 441 -14.13 -1.99 21.40
C LEU A 441 -15.13 -2.35 22.51
N ASP A 442 -16.41 -2.23 22.20
CA ASP A 442 -17.49 -2.80 23.01
C ASP A 442 -17.46 -4.33 22.90
N ARG A 443 -17.40 -5.02 24.04
CA ARG A 443 -17.28 -6.49 24.12
C ARG A 443 -18.51 -7.24 23.58
N GLU A 444 -19.66 -6.58 23.45
CA GLU A 444 -20.88 -7.16 22.91
C GLU A 444 -21.04 -6.94 21.39
N SER A 445 -20.03 -6.32 20.74
CA SER A 445 -20.06 -5.97 19.33
C SER A 445 -19.57 -7.10 18.42
N LYS A 446 -20.02 -7.08 17.15
CA LYS A 446 -19.49 -7.94 16.07
C LYS A 446 -18.02 -7.64 15.77
N SER A 447 -17.62 -6.38 15.91
CA SER A 447 -16.21 -5.99 15.77
C SER A 447 -15.36 -6.68 16.83
N PHE A 448 -15.78 -6.67 18.09
CA PHE A 448 -15.05 -7.39 19.16
C PHE A 448 -14.98 -8.90 18.89
N GLU A 449 -16.07 -9.51 18.41
CA GLU A 449 -16.09 -10.94 18.08
C GLU A 449 -14.99 -11.33 17.07
N VAL A 450 -14.78 -10.50 16.04
CA VAL A 450 -13.80 -10.82 14.99
C VAL A 450 -12.38 -10.38 15.35
N TYR A 451 -12.18 -9.32 16.14
CA TYR A 451 -10.86 -8.93 16.63
C TYR A 451 -10.35 -9.83 17.75
N GLY A 452 -11.22 -10.28 18.63
CA GLY A 452 -10.87 -11.10 19.80
C GLY A 452 -10.14 -10.33 20.91
N GLU A 453 -10.02 -9.00 20.80
CA GLU A 453 -9.37 -8.13 21.77
C GLU A 453 -10.09 -6.79 21.90
N GLU A 454 -10.05 -6.20 23.10
CA GLU A 454 -10.75 -4.95 23.42
C GLU A 454 -9.98 -3.71 22.95
N ASN A 455 -8.65 -3.74 23.05
CA ASN A 455 -7.79 -2.61 22.74
C ASN A 455 -7.11 -2.86 21.40
N ILE A 456 -7.52 -2.14 20.37
CA ILE A 456 -6.94 -2.22 19.03
C ILE A 456 -6.23 -0.92 18.69
N SER A 457 -5.40 -0.94 17.66
CA SER A 457 -4.74 0.25 17.13
C SER A 457 -4.83 0.21 15.61
N GLU A 458 -5.40 1.26 15.00
CA GLU A 458 -5.69 1.28 13.58
C GLU A 458 -5.21 2.57 12.91
N ARG A 459 -4.93 2.53 11.60
CA ARG A 459 -4.40 3.67 10.83
C ARG A 459 -5.52 4.57 10.34
N HIS A 460 -5.34 5.86 10.54
CA HIS A 460 -6.28 6.92 10.14
C HIS A 460 -5.69 7.80 9.03
N ARG A 461 -6.61 8.34 8.21
CA ARG A 461 -6.32 9.36 7.20
C ARG A 461 -7.58 10.18 6.92
N HIS A 462 -7.94 11.06 7.86
CA HIS A 462 -9.15 11.89 7.73
C HIS A 462 -9.06 13.13 8.60
N ARG A 463 -9.94 14.09 8.33
CA ARG A 463 -10.07 15.35 9.08
C ARG A 463 -11.40 15.44 9.80
N TYR A 464 -12.47 15.00 9.16
CA TYR A 464 -13.83 15.09 9.69
C TYR A 464 -14.16 13.87 10.53
N GLU A 465 -14.96 14.09 11.56
CA GLU A 465 -15.29 13.11 12.59
C GLU A 465 -16.81 13.02 12.80
N PHE A 466 -17.27 11.95 13.40
CA PHE A 466 -18.63 11.82 13.90
C PHE A 466 -18.95 12.94 14.89
N ASN A 467 -20.06 13.66 14.68
CA ASN A 467 -20.46 14.75 15.56
C ASN A 467 -21.20 14.25 16.79
N ASN A 468 -20.58 14.32 17.95
CA ASN A 468 -21.12 13.82 19.23
C ASN A 468 -22.45 14.46 19.66
N LYS A 469 -22.87 15.60 19.08
CA LYS A 469 -24.20 16.18 19.34
C LYS A 469 -25.35 15.25 18.92
N PHE A 470 -25.10 14.36 17.98
CA PHE A 470 -26.09 13.42 17.44
C PHE A 470 -25.91 12.00 17.98
N ARG A 471 -24.91 11.78 18.85
CA ARG A 471 -24.53 10.44 19.34
C ARG A 471 -25.67 9.69 20.02
N GLN A 472 -26.40 10.37 20.90
CA GLN A 472 -27.50 9.77 21.62
C GLN A 472 -28.66 9.36 20.70
N GLN A 473 -29.10 10.29 19.83
CA GLN A 473 -30.21 10.05 18.89
C GLN A 473 -29.93 8.91 17.94
N ILE A 474 -28.70 8.86 17.39
CA ILE A 474 -28.26 7.81 16.46
C ILE A 474 -28.22 6.46 17.18
N SER A 475 -27.69 6.41 18.43
CA SER A 475 -27.58 5.18 19.20
C SER A 475 -28.96 4.64 19.64
N GLU A 476 -29.88 5.51 20.05
CA GLU A 476 -31.25 5.16 20.42
C GLU A 476 -32.08 4.64 19.23
N ALA A 477 -31.81 5.15 18.04
CA ALA A 477 -32.44 4.72 16.79
C ALA A 477 -31.93 3.38 16.24
N GLY A 478 -30.84 2.83 16.81
CA GLY A 478 -30.39 1.46 16.51
C GLY A 478 -29.02 1.33 15.82
N MET A 479 -28.33 2.42 15.47
CA MET A 479 -26.92 2.36 15.08
C MET A 479 -26.04 2.54 16.32
N LYS A 480 -25.39 1.48 16.76
CA LYS A 480 -24.58 1.46 17.97
C LYS A 480 -23.15 1.96 17.70
N ILE A 481 -22.60 2.70 18.65
CA ILE A 481 -21.20 3.08 18.68
C ILE A 481 -20.46 2.02 19.47
N VAL A 482 -19.64 1.24 18.77
CA VAL A 482 -18.98 0.05 19.32
C VAL A 482 -17.47 0.16 19.38
N GLY A 483 -16.89 1.20 18.78
CA GLY A 483 -15.47 1.54 18.89
C GLY A 483 -15.31 3.01 19.20
N THR A 484 -14.46 3.34 20.18
CA THR A 484 -14.16 4.73 20.56
C THR A 484 -12.69 4.93 20.87
N SER A 485 -12.22 6.18 20.80
CA SER A 485 -10.93 6.56 21.40
C SER A 485 -10.92 6.25 22.90
N PRO A 486 -9.74 6.07 23.55
CA PRO A 486 -9.64 5.72 24.98
C PRO A 486 -10.33 6.69 25.92
N ASP A 487 -10.46 7.96 25.55
CA ASP A 487 -11.20 8.99 26.28
C ASP A 487 -12.72 8.97 25.99
N GLY A 488 -13.17 8.06 25.12
CA GLY A 488 -14.56 7.91 24.69
C GLY A 488 -15.08 9.04 23.80
N ARG A 489 -14.23 10.00 23.42
CA ARG A 489 -14.62 11.23 22.73
C ARG A 489 -14.82 11.03 21.22
N LEU A 490 -13.96 10.26 20.57
CA LEU A 490 -14.04 10.00 19.14
C LEU A 490 -14.74 8.68 18.85
N VAL A 491 -15.58 8.68 17.83
CA VAL A 491 -16.30 7.48 17.36
C VAL A 491 -15.49 6.83 16.24
N GLU A 492 -15.04 5.62 16.48
CA GLU A 492 -14.16 4.89 15.57
C GLU A 492 -14.88 3.80 14.79
N ILE A 493 -15.90 3.15 15.39
CA ILE A 493 -16.69 2.11 14.72
C ILE A 493 -18.17 2.27 15.09
N VAL A 494 -19.02 2.11 14.08
CA VAL A 494 -20.49 2.00 14.25
C VAL A 494 -21.00 0.68 13.69
N GLU A 495 -22.05 0.14 14.29
CA GLU A 495 -22.71 -1.11 13.88
C GLU A 495 -24.23 -1.00 13.94
N ILE A 496 -24.92 -1.79 13.10
CA ILE A 496 -26.34 -2.11 13.27
C ILE A 496 -26.43 -3.57 13.77
N PRO A 497 -26.70 -3.80 15.07
CA PRO A 497 -26.59 -5.14 15.69
C PRO A 497 -27.51 -6.19 15.06
N ASN A 498 -28.74 -5.80 14.68
CA ASN A 498 -29.74 -6.71 14.12
C ASN A 498 -29.53 -7.03 12.63
N HIS A 499 -28.58 -6.40 11.96
CA HIS A 499 -28.20 -6.68 10.58
C HIS A 499 -27.21 -7.84 10.55
N LYS A 500 -27.19 -8.67 9.50
CA LYS A 500 -26.20 -9.77 9.35
C LYS A 500 -24.77 -9.29 9.61
N TRP A 501 -24.37 -8.25 8.88
CA TRP A 501 -23.09 -7.57 9.05
C TRP A 501 -23.23 -6.14 8.54
N PHE A 502 -23.37 -5.19 9.41
CA PHE A 502 -23.31 -3.77 9.08
C PHE A 502 -22.31 -3.11 10.01
N VAL A 503 -21.10 -2.97 9.53
CA VAL A 503 -19.97 -2.43 10.28
C VAL A 503 -19.34 -1.30 9.47
N ALA A 504 -19.05 -0.18 10.12
CA ALA A 504 -18.32 0.89 9.47
C ALA A 504 -17.30 1.51 10.41
N ALA A 505 -16.05 1.69 9.91
CA ALA A 505 -14.92 2.17 10.68
C ALA A 505 -14.40 3.51 10.11
N GLN A 506 -14.01 4.43 11.02
CA GLN A 506 -13.44 5.71 10.64
C GLN A 506 -11.98 5.57 10.16
N PHE A 507 -11.28 4.58 10.65
CA PHE A 507 -9.93 4.22 10.25
C PHE A 507 -9.89 3.39 8.94
N HIS A 508 -8.68 3.07 8.49
CA HIS A 508 -8.39 2.34 7.26
C HIS A 508 -7.87 0.92 7.58
N PRO A 509 -8.76 -0.06 7.79
CA PRO A 509 -8.36 -1.43 8.15
C PRO A 509 -7.58 -2.14 7.04
N GLU A 510 -7.79 -1.75 5.77
CA GLU A 510 -7.09 -2.30 4.61
C GLU A 510 -5.58 -2.12 4.70
N LEU A 511 -5.11 -1.04 5.33
CA LEU A 511 -3.67 -0.72 5.42
C LEU A 511 -2.90 -1.68 6.34
N LYS A 512 -3.59 -2.39 7.24
CA LYS A 512 -2.97 -3.35 8.17
C LYS A 512 -3.19 -4.82 7.77
N SER A 513 -3.95 -5.09 6.72
CA SER A 513 -4.18 -6.46 6.25
C SER A 513 -2.95 -7.08 5.61
N ARG A 514 -2.66 -8.33 5.94
CA ARG A 514 -1.55 -9.12 5.42
C ARG A 514 -2.07 -10.48 4.92
N PRO A 515 -1.43 -11.14 3.96
CA PRO A 515 -1.89 -12.45 3.47
C PRO A 515 -1.83 -13.55 4.54
N ASN A 516 -0.84 -13.47 5.44
CA ASN A 516 -0.66 -14.39 6.57
C ASN A 516 -1.39 -13.91 7.85
N ARG A 517 -1.89 -12.68 7.88
CA ARG A 517 -2.63 -12.07 8.98
C ARG A 517 -3.73 -11.15 8.42
N PRO A 518 -4.79 -11.74 7.82
CA PRO A 518 -5.92 -11.00 7.28
C PRO A 518 -6.59 -10.14 8.32
N HIS A 519 -7.01 -8.94 7.93
CA HIS A 519 -7.63 -8.01 8.86
C HIS A 519 -9.03 -8.48 9.30
N PRO A 520 -9.37 -8.45 10.62
CA PRO A 520 -10.60 -9.02 11.17
C PRO A 520 -11.90 -8.52 10.53
N LEU A 521 -12.02 -7.22 10.23
CA LEU A 521 -13.24 -6.65 9.62
C LEU A 521 -13.50 -7.20 8.21
N PHE A 522 -12.45 -7.49 7.44
CA PHE A 522 -12.58 -8.12 6.12
C PHE A 522 -12.93 -9.61 6.25
N ILE A 523 -12.38 -10.30 7.25
CA ILE A 523 -12.78 -11.70 7.55
C ILE A 523 -14.27 -11.74 7.87
N GLY A 524 -14.77 -10.84 8.74
CA GLY A 524 -16.18 -10.76 9.14
C GLY A 524 -17.11 -10.46 7.96
N LEU A 525 -16.76 -9.47 7.11
CA LEU A 525 -17.53 -9.15 5.90
C LEU A 525 -17.69 -10.39 5.00
N ILE A 526 -16.57 -11.04 4.66
CA ILE A 526 -16.59 -12.20 3.75
C ILE A 526 -17.32 -13.38 4.37
N LYS A 527 -17.13 -13.64 5.67
CA LYS A 527 -17.89 -14.68 6.40
C LYS A 527 -19.40 -14.45 6.29
N ALA A 528 -19.86 -13.26 6.61
CA ALA A 528 -21.27 -12.90 6.53
C ALA A 528 -21.83 -12.96 5.10
N ALA A 529 -21.03 -12.56 4.10
CA ALA A 529 -21.43 -12.62 2.69
C ALA A 529 -21.52 -14.05 2.15
N LEU A 530 -20.85 -15.03 2.75
CA LEU A 530 -20.96 -16.45 2.41
C LEU A 530 -22.17 -17.13 3.05
N GLU A 531 -22.73 -16.56 4.12
CA GLU A 531 -23.94 -17.05 4.80
C GLU A 531 -25.18 -16.55 4.06
N LYS A 532 -25.64 -17.33 3.04
CA LYS A 532 -26.84 -17.01 2.21
C LYS A 532 -28.13 -17.27 2.94
#